data_2dbd8d4018ba7ccec0bbc5b6fdbdcbd9
#
_entry.id   2dbd8d4018ba7ccec0bbc5b6fdbdcbd9
#
_cell.length_a   1.000
_cell.length_b   1.000
_cell.length_c   1.000
_cell.angle_alpha   90.00
_cell.angle_beta   90.00
_cell.angle_gamma   90.00
#
_symmetry.space_group_name_H-M   'P 1'
#
loop_
_entity.id
_entity.type
_entity.pdbx_description
1 polymer ?
#
loop_
_entity_poly.entity_id
_entity_poly.type
_entity_poly.pdbx_seq_one_letter_code
_entity_poly.pdbx_strand_id
1 'polypeptide(L)'
;RQRQMCIRDSVYTDTMQVLVVPSGQRAEITLIDGTKVWLNAGSTLRFPSQFADDRHIQLKGEGFFDVAKDTEKPFIVETDKYQVRVHGTSFNVSAYPGNPFEVSLLKGSVSVYSKQTKEISFLKPGEKICDSNKIHFHKESIPNHDPFLWKQGIISFHNESAENIFRKLELFYDIKIINKNKQLLEKHYTGKFKMKDGIEQILKVLRYSCDFQYHYNIEDNEIIIL
;
A
#
# COMPACT_ATOMS: atom_id res chain seq x y z
N ARG A 1 -44.99 -36.08 24.30
CA ARG A 1 -44.78 -35.07 23.26
C ARG A 1 -43.58 -34.25 23.67
N GLN A 2 -42.40 -34.57 23.12
CA GLN A 2 -41.18 -33.78 23.25
C GLN A 2 -41.32 -32.56 22.32
N ARG A 3 -41.27 -31.36 22.88
CA ARG A 3 -41.10 -30.13 22.11
C ARG A 3 -39.62 -30.03 21.71
N GLN A 4 -39.33 -30.17 20.44
CA GLN A 4 -38.05 -29.76 19.85
C GLN A 4 -37.94 -28.23 19.98
N MET A 5 -37.00 -27.81 20.80
CA MET A 5 -36.63 -26.40 20.94
C MET A 5 -35.71 -26.10 19.75
N CYS A 6 -36.25 -25.41 18.76
CA CYS A 6 -35.42 -24.83 17.69
C CYS A 6 -34.53 -23.78 18.34
N ILE A 7 -33.25 -24.08 18.42
CA ILE A 7 -32.22 -23.06 18.69
C ILE A 7 -32.26 -22.12 17.49
N ARG A 8 -32.78 -20.92 17.69
CA ARG A 8 -32.65 -19.84 16.70
C ARG A 8 -31.17 -19.62 16.46
N ASP A 9 -30.75 -19.72 15.21
CA ASP A 9 -29.46 -19.27 14.75
C ASP A 9 -29.18 -17.88 15.31
N SER A 10 -28.10 -17.79 16.08
CA SER A 10 -27.59 -16.49 16.52
C SER A 10 -27.26 -15.72 15.23
N VAL A 11 -27.94 -14.62 15.00
CA VAL A 11 -27.59 -13.65 13.96
C VAL A 11 -26.21 -13.16 14.33
N TYR A 12 -25.18 -13.75 13.72
CA TYR A 12 -23.83 -13.19 13.77
C TYR A 12 -23.90 -11.83 13.08
N THR A 13 -23.95 -10.77 13.87
CA THR A 13 -23.72 -9.43 13.35
C THR A 13 -22.29 -9.40 12.87
N ASP A 14 -22.12 -9.30 11.56
CA ASP A 14 -20.81 -9.18 10.92
C ASP A 14 -20.15 -7.88 11.38
N THR A 15 -19.36 -7.99 12.46
CA THR A 15 -18.73 -6.82 13.10
C THR A 15 -17.49 -6.48 12.32
N MET A 16 -17.53 -5.39 11.55
CA MET A 16 -16.39 -4.85 10.85
C MET A 16 -15.37 -4.26 11.84
N GLN A 17 -14.15 -4.75 11.77
CA GLN A 17 -13.00 -4.22 12.49
C GLN A 17 -12.27 -3.19 11.60
N VAL A 18 -11.65 -2.21 12.25
CA VAL A 18 -10.89 -1.15 11.56
C VAL A 18 -9.52 -1.02 12.19
N LEU A 19 -8.48 -1.25 11.41
CA LEU A 19 -7.09 -0.98 11.79
C LEU A 19 -6.61 0.27 11.06
N VAL A 20 -6.25 1.29 11.82
CA VAL A 20 -5.70 2.55 11.30
C VAL A 20 -4.22 2.62 11.66
N VAL A 21 -3.38 2.82 10.65
CA VAL A 21 -1.93 3.03 10.81
C VAL A 21 -1.63 4.49 10.56
N PRO A 22 -1.18 5.25 11.58
CA PRO A 22 -0.79 6.65 11.40
C PRO A 22 0.39 6.82 10.45
N SER A 23 0.63 8.06 9.99
CA SER A 23 1.90 8.41 9.34
C SER A 23 3.09 8.08 10.26
N GLY A 24 4.23 7.79 9.68
CA GLY A 24 5.45 7.40 10.43
C GLY A 24 5.43 5.98 11.01
N GLN A 25 4.31 5.27 10.95
CA GLN A 25 4.15 3.94 11.56
C GLN A 25 3.86 2.86 10.53
N ARG A 26 4.00 1.62 10.94
CA ARG A 26 3.63 0.42 10.18
C ARG A 26 3.03 -0.61 11.12
N ALA A 27 2.17 -1.44 10.62
CA ALA A 27 1.54 -2.50 11.39
C ALA A 27 1.59 -3.83 10.64
N GLU A 28 1.62 -4.92 11.41
CA GLU A 28 1.44 -6.28 10.93
C GLU A 28 0.26 -6.91 11.66
N ILE A 29 -0.61 -7.60 10.94
CA ILE A 29 -1.73 -8.34 11.51
C ILE A 29 -1.88 -9.69 10.81
N THR A 30 -2.29 -10.70 11.56
CA THR A 30 -2.74 -11.99 11.00
C THR A 30 -4.25 -12.05 11.11
N LEU A 31 -4.92 -12.21 9.98
CA LEU A 31 -6.36 -12.37 9.90
C LEU A 31 -6.79 -13.77 10.34
N ILE A 32 -8.10 -13.96 10.57
CA ILE A 32 -8.66 -15.22 11.09
C ILE A 32 -8.42 -16.43 10.16
N ASP A 33 -8.27 -16.20 8.85
CA ASP A 33 -7.97 -17.24 7.86
C ASP A 33 -6.46 -17.58 7.76
N GLY A 34 -5.63 -16.96 8.61
CA GLY A 34 -4.17 -17.10 8.58
C GLY A 34 -3.46 -16.18 7.58
N THR A 35 -4.17 -15.36 6.83
CA THR A 35 -3.59 -14.35 5.95
C THR A 35 -2.80 -13.32 6.76
N LYS A 36 -1.55 -13.08 6.38
CA LYS A 36 -0.72 -12.03 6.98
C LYS A 36 -0.79 -10.77 6.15
N VAL A 37 -1.01 -9.64 6.84
CA VAL A 37 -1.13 -8.33 6.23
C VAL A 37 -0.15 -7.38 6.89
N TRP A 38 0.70 -6.74 6.10
CA TRP A 38 1.52 -5.60 6.53
C TRP A 38 0.89 -4.33 5.98
N LEU A 39 0.71 -3.33 6.81
CA LEU A 39 0.17 -2.03 6.44
C LEU A 39 1.26 -0.97 6.56
N ASN A 40 1.40 -0.17 5.52
CA ASN A 40 2.33 0.94 5.49
C ASN A 40 1.73 2.19 6.16
N ALA A 41 2.53 3.22 6.36
CA ALA A 41 2.15 4.49 6.96
C ALA A 41 0.90 5.11 6.29
N GLY A 42 0.03 5.73 7.08
CA GLY A 42 -1.19 6.39 6.61
C GLY A 42 -2.25 5.45 6.03
N SER A 43 -2.20 4.15 6.35
CA SER A 43 -3.11 3.16 5.78
C SER A 43 -4.25 2.79 6.73
N THR A 44 -5.37 2.40 6.15
CA THR A 44 -6.53 1.88 6.89
C THR A 44 -6.99 0.58 6.26
N LEU A 45 -7.15 -0.45 7.10
CA LEU A 45 -7.71 -1.75 6.73
C LEU A 45 -9.04 -1.94 7.46
N ARG A 46 -10.08 -2.31 6.71
CA ARG A 46 -11.36 -2.75 7.26
C ARG A 46 -11.61 -4.19 6.89
N PHE A 47 -11.95 -5.02 7.86
CA PHE A 47 -12.14 -6.45 7.66
C PHE A 47 -13.17 -6.98 8.65
N PRO A 48 -13.95 -8.02 8.29
CA PRO A 48 -14.92 -8.62 9.19
C PRO A 48 -14.22 -9.44 10.28
N SER A 49 -14.86 -9.61 11.42
CA SER A 49 -14.39 -10.49 12.50
C SER A 49 -14.37 -11.96 12.09
N GLN A 50 -15.22 -12.35 11.12
CA GLN A 50 -15.27 -13.67 10.49
C GLN A 50 -15.54 -13.50 9.00
N PHE A 51 -14.96 -14.36 8.17
CA PHE A 51 -15.25 -14.38 6.75
C PHE A 51 -16.45 -15.28 6.45
N ALA A 52 -17.36 -14.79 5.60
CA ALA A 52 -18.51 -15.53 5.09
C ALA A 52 -18.12 -16.40 3.86
N ASP A 53 -18.86 -16.27 2.75
CA ASP A 53 -18.63 -17.03 1.52
C ASP A 53 -17.40 -16.56 0.77
N ASP A 54 -16.99 -15.31 0.93
CA ASP A 54 -15.74 -14.75 0.45
C ASP A 54 -14.94 -14.08 1.58
N ARG A 55 -13.65 -13.85 1.32
CA ARG A 55 -12.73 -13.20 2.25
C ARG A 55 -12.54 -11.75 1.84
N HIS A 56 -13.55 -10.92 2.13
CA HIS A 56 -13.62 -9.54 1.67
C HIS A 56 -13.06 -8.57 2.70
N ILE A 57 -12.15 -7.71 2.27
CA ILE A 57 -11.55 -6.64 3.06
C ILE A 57 -11.50 -5.33 2.27
N GLN A 58 -11.40 -4.21 2.97
CA GLN A 58 -11.26 -2.89 2.34
C GLN A 58 -9.92 -2.25 2.73
N LEU A 59 -9.21 -1.72 1.74
CA LEU A 59 -7.93 -1.04 1.92
C LEU A 59 -8.00 0.40 1.43
N LYS A 60 -7.48 1.32 2.26
CA LYS A 60 -7.09 2.67 1.89
C LYS A 60 -5.63 2.85 2.29
N GLY A 61 -4.77 3.30 1.37
CA GLY A 61 -3.33 3.36 1.60
C GLY A 61 -2.58 2.18 0.99
N GLU A 62 -1.56 1.65 1.65
CA GLU A 62 -0.71 0.59 1.11
C GLU A 62 -0.66 -0.62 2.05
N GLY A 63 -0.83 -1.79 1.46
CA GLY A 63 -0.73 -3.07 2.15
C GLY A 63 -0.03 -4.13 1.32
N PHE A 64 0.82 -4.92 1.99
CA PHE A 64 1.31 -6.17 1.46
C PHE A 64 0.54 -7.32 2.10
N PHE A 65 0.10 -8.25 1.26
CA PHE A 65 -0.73 -9.39 1.65
C PHE A 65 0.00 -10.69 1.33
N ASP A 66 0.13 -11.56 2.31
CA ASP A 66 0.53 -12.96 2.12
C ASP A 66 -0.68 -13.83 2.44
N VAL A 67 -1.50 -14.06 1.40
CA VAL A 67 -2.83 -14.62 1.53
C VAL A 67 -2.76 -16.14 1.68
N ALA A 68 -3.39 -16.65 2.73
CA ALA A 68 -3.57 -18.09 2.95
C ALA A 68 -4.28 -18.74 1.74
N LYS A 69 -3.75 -19.87 1.28
CA LYS A 69 -4.28 -20.56 0.09
C LYS A 69 -5.66 -21.15 0.39
N ASP A 70 -6.63 -20.74 -0.39
CA ASP A 70 -7.98 -21.31 -0.42
C ASP A 70 -8.54 -21.14 -1.83
N THR A 71 -8.79 -22.24 -2.53
CA THR A 71 -9.29 -22.24 -3.92
C THR A 71 -10.81 -22.08 -3.99
N GLU A 72 -11.53 -22.37 -2.91
CA GLU A 72 -12.98 -22.30 -2.85
C GLU A 72 -13.46 -20.90 -2.50
N LYS A 73 -12.74 -20.24 -1.57
CA LYS A 73 -13.10 -18.91 -1.09
C LYS A 73 -12.08 -17.86 -1.54
N PRO A 74 -12.39 -17.03 -2.53
CA PRO A 74 -11.49 -15.99 -2.98
C PRO A 74 -11.24 -14.95 -1.88
N PHE A 75 -10.03 -14.39 -1.86
CA PHE A 75 -9.68 -13.24 -1.04
C PHE A 75 -9.77 -11.97 -1.91
N ILE A 76 -10.53 -10.98 -1.45
CA ILE A 76 -10.83 -9.77 -2.20
C ILE A 76 -10.36 -8.56 -1.40
N VAL A 77 -9.41 -7.83 -1.97
CA VAL A 77 -9.02 -6.50 -1.47
C VAL A 77 -9.79 -5.45 -2.27
N GLU A 78 -10.73 -4.80 -1.62
CA GLU A 78 -11.49 -3.71 -2.19
C GLU A 78 -10.83 -2.38 -1.87
N THR A 79 -10.69 -1.54 -2.89
CA THR A 79 -10.30 -0.13 -2.77
C THR A 79 -11.44 0.75 -3.29
N ASP A 80 -11.25 2.06 -3.25
CA ASP A 80 -12.25 3.00 -3.75
C ASP A 80 -12.66 2.69 -5.21
N LYS A 81 -11.68 2.48 -6.10
CA LYS A 81 -11.90 2.32 -7.55
C LYS A 81 -11.70 0.91 -8.07
N TYR A 82 -11.03 0.03 -7.32
CA TYR A 82 -10.57 -1.27 -7.81
C TYR A 82 -10.89 -2.39 -6.84
N GLN A 83 -10.99 -3.61 -7.38
CA GLN A 83 -11.00 -4.86 -6.61
C GLN A 83 -9.86 -5.76 -7.06
N VAL A 84 -9.13 -6.29 -6.11
CA VAL A 84 -8.03 -7.24 -6.33
C VAL A 84 -8.46 -8.58 -5.78
N ARG A 85 -8.58 -9.60 -6.64
CA ARG A 85 -9.03 -10.95 -6.27
C ARG A 85 -7.90 -11.96 -6.40
N VAL A 86 -7.75 -12.79 -5.37
CA VAL A 86 -6.71 -13.84 -5.31
C VAL A 86 -7.22 -15.08 -4.58
N HIS A 87 -6.49 -16.23 -4.66
CA HIS A 87 -6.82 -17.49 -3.99
C HIS A 87 -5.67 -18.05 -3.13
N GLY A 88 -4.57 -17.31 -2.98
CA GLY A 88 -3.37 -17.74 -2.24
C GLY A 88 -2.13 -17.14 -2.88
N THR A 89 -1.83 -15.91 -2.53
CA THR A 89 -0.99 -15.03 -3.34
C THR A 89 -0.25 -14.08 -2.43
N SER A 90 1.01 -13.78 -2.74
CA SER A 90 1.78 -12.74 -2.06
C SER A 90 1.92 -11.52 -2.99
N PHE A 91 1.34 -10.39 -2.62
CA PHE A 91 1.26 -9.19 -3.46
C PHE A 91 1.19 -7.91 -2.64
N ASN A 92 1.50 -6.79 -3.27
CA ASN A 92 1.39 -5.44 -2.72
C ASN A 92 0.28 -4.66 -3.42
N VAL A 93 -0.48 -3.88 -2.68
CA VAL A 93 -1.48 -2.94 -3.20
C VAL A 93 -1.17 -1.56 -2.65
N SER A 94 -1.01 -0.58 -3.53
CA SER A 94 -0.92 0.84 -3.18
C SER A 94 -2.15 1.58 -3.72
N ALA A 95 -2.97 2.12 -2.82
CA ALA A 95 -4.23 2.79 -3.11
C ALA A 95 -4.39 4.04 -2.23
N TYR A 96 -3.37 4.88 -2.17
CA TYR A 96 -3.43 6.18 -1.49
C TYR A 96 -4.31 7.15 -2.28
N PRO A 97 -5.18 7.92 -1.59
CA PRO A 97 -5.96 8.95 -2.26
C PRO A 97 -5.06 9.97 -2.97
N GLY A 98 -5.41 10.30 -4.21
CA GLY A 98 -4.66 11.27 -5.01
C GLY A 98 -3.41 10.70 -5.70
N ASN A 99 -2.95 9.51 -5.34
CA ASN A 99 -1.83 8.83 -5.99
C ASN A 99 -2.33 7.81 -7.03
N PRO A 100 -1.49 7.41 -8.00
CA PRO A 100 -1.78 6.28 -8.87
C PRO A 100 -2.02 5.01 -8.06
N PHE A 101 -3.01 4.23 -8.47
CA PHE A 101 -3.21 2.89 -7.95
C PHE A 101 -2.13 1.96 -8.51
N GLU A 102 -1.59 1.09 -7.67
CA GLU A 102 -0.62 0.09 -8.10
C GLU A 102 -0.87 -1.26 -7.41
N VAL A 103 -0.77 -2.35 -8.17
CA VAL A 103 -0.71 -3.72 -7.66
C VAL A 103 0.53 -4.39 -8.20
N SER A 104 1.36 -4.93 -7.32
CA SER A 104 2.61 -5.62 -7.65
C SER A 104 2.55 -7.07 -7.17
N LEU A 105 2.79 -8.03 -8.06
CA LEU A 105 2.68 -9.47 -7.76
C LEU A 105 4.05 -10.11 -7.50
N LEU A 106 4.21 -10.69 -6.31
CA LEU A 106 5.40 -11.44 -5.93
C LEU A 106 5.26 -12.94 -6.24
N LYS A 107 4.14 -13.56 -5.81
CA LYS A 107 3.91 -15.01 -5.95
C LYS A 107 2.43 -15.31 -6.13
N GLY A 108 2.09 -16.27 -6.99
CA GLY A 108 0.72 -16.70 -7.24
C GLY A 108 0.11 -16.06 -8.48
N SER A 109 -1.16 -15.68 -8.40
CA SER A 109 -1.89 -14.99 -9.47
C SER A 109 -2.85 -13.95 -8.90
N VAL A 110 -3.03 -12.85 -9.63
CA VAL A 110 -3.91 -11.75 -9.25
C VAL A 110 -4.82 -11.43 -10.42
N SER A 111 -6.09 -11.18 -10.15
CA SER A 111 -6.98 -10.45 -11.07
C SER A 111 -7.36 -9.11 -10.46
N VAL A 112 -7.28 -8.05 -11.27
CA VAL A 112 -7.64 -6.67 -10.89
C VAL A 112 -8.83 -6.25 -11.72
N TYR A 113 -9.88 -5.78 -11.05
CA TYR A 113 -11.10 -5.28 -11.66
C TYR A 113 -11.25 -3.78 -11.41
N SER A 114 -11.47 -3.02 -12.46
CA SER A 114 -11.81 -1.58 -12.40
C SER A 114 -13.31 -1.40 -12.25
N LYS A 115 -13.76 -0.78 -11.16
CA LYS A 115 -15.18 -0.45 -10.95
C LYS A 115 -15.70 0.57 -11.96
N GLN A 116 -14.82 1.43 -12.46
CA GLN A 116 -15.17 2.51 -13.39
C GLN A 116 -15.26 2.02 -14.83
N THR A 117 -14.22 1.39 -15.35
CA THR A 117 -14.12 0.95 -16.76
C THR A 117 -14.67 -0.45 -17.00
N LYS A 118 -14.92 -1.22 -15.93
CA LYS A 118 -15.27 -2.65 -15.96
C LYS A 118 -14.17 -3.55 -16.56
N GLU A 119 -12.99 -3.00 -16.75
CA GLU A 119 -11.82 -3.72 -17.24
C GLU A 119 -11.33 -4.73 -16.20
N ILE A 120 -10.91 -5.89 -16.68
CA ILE A 120 -10.26 -6.92 -15.87
C ILE A 120 -8.87 -7.16 -16.43
N SER A 121 -7.86 -7.17 -15.57
CA SER A 121 -6.50 -7.49 -15.94
C SER A 121 -5.91 -8.54 -14.99
N PHE A 122 -5.02 -9.38 -15.52
CA PHE A 122 -4.38 -10.47 -14.78
C PHE A 122 -2.88 -10.22 -14.67
N LEU A 123 -2.30 -10.53 -13.50
CA LEU A 123 -0.87 -10.44 -13.25
C LEU A 123 -0.26 -11.83 -13.09
N LYS A 124 0.98 -11.95 -13.58
CA LYS A 124 1.92 -13.04 -13.30
C LYS A 124 2.99 -12.56 -12.30
N PRO A 125 3.66 -13.45 -11.58
CA PRO A 125 4.77 -13.07 -10.71
C PRO A 125 5.82 -12.23 -11.45
N GLY A 126 6.27 -11.14 -10.82
CA GLY A 126 7.19 -10.18 -11.42
C GLY A 126 6.52 -9.13 -12.31
N GLU A 127 5.19 -9.07 -12.35
CA GLU A 127 4.44 -8.01 -13.03
C GLU A 127 3.76 -7.07 -12.04
N LYS A 128 3.55 -5.84 -12.47
CA LYS A 128 2.71 -4.86 -11.79
C LYS A 128 1.71 -4.22 -12.75
N ILE A 129 0.61 -3.73 -12.19
CA ILE A 129 -0.37 -2.88 -12.85
C ILE A 129 -0.37 -1.54 -12.16
N CYS A 130 -0.44 -0.45 -12.94
CA CYS A 130 -0.72 0.89 -12.45
C CYS A 130 -1.79 1.59 -13.30
N ASP A 131 -2.49 2.57 -12.71
CA ASP A 131 -3.47 3.42 -13.38
C ASP A 131 -2.91 4.81 -13.68
N SER A 132 -1.71 4.90 -14.26
CA SER A 132 -0.99 6.15 -14.50
C SER A 132 -1.83 7.26 -15.16
N ASN A 133 -2.85 6.91 -15.94
CA ASN A 133 -3.77 7.83 -16.60
C ASN A 133 -5.17 7.86 -15.97
N LYS A 134 -5.37 7.24 -14.79
CA LYS A 134 -6.63 7.18 -14.03
C LYS A 134 -7.82 6.53 -14.76
N ILE A 135 -7.63 5.91 -15.93
CA ILE A 135 -8.67 5.33 -16.74
C ILE A 135 -8.39 3.86 -17.09
N HIS A 136 -7.21 3.56 -17.63
CA HIS A 136 -6.85 2.22 -18.08
C HIS A 136 -5.66 1.65 -17.32
N PHE A 137 -5.62 0.32 -17.22
CA PHE A 137 -4.50 -0.37 -16.63
C PHE A 137 -3.28 -0.35 -17.55
N HIS A 138 -2.14 0.02 -17.00
CA HIS A 138 -0.84 -0.14 -17.62
C HIS A 138 -0.08 -1.24 -16.91
N LYS A 139 0.34 -2.27 -17.65
CA LYS A 139 1.08 -3.41 -17.11
C LYS A 139 2.56 -3.26 -17.41
N GLU A 140 3.39 -3.46 -16.37
CA GLU A 140 4.83 -3.38 -16.45
C GLU A 140 5.49 -4.58 -15.77
N SER A 141 6.72 -4.91 -16.17
CA SER A 141 7.55 -5.86 -15.45
C SER A 141 8.21 -5.20 -14.24
N ILE A 142 8.27 -5.91 -13.13
CA ILE A 142 9.01 -5.50 -11.94
C ILE A 142 10.45 -6.04 -12.10
N PRO A 143 11.46 -5.18 -12.29
CA PRO A 143 12.83 -5.64 -12.53
C PRO A 143 13.47 -6.27 -11.28
N ASN A 144 12.92 -6.00 -10.09
CA ASN A 144 13.46 -6.46 -8.81
C ASN A 144 12.36 -6.52 -7.72
N HIS A 145 12.74 -6.83 -6.47
CA HIS A 145 11.80 -6.92 -5.34
C HIS A 145 11.55 -5.57 -4.64
N ASP A 146 11.89 -4.46 -5.24
CA ASP A 146 11.84 -3.12 -4.63
C ASP A 146 10.46 -2.72 -4.09
N PRO A 147 9.32 -3.00 -4.79
CA PRO A 147 7.99 -2.70 -4.26
C PRO A 147 7.64 -3.39 -2.94
N PHE A 148 8.42 -4.39 -2.53
CA PHE A 148 8.15 -5.17 -1.32
C PHE A 148 9.11 -4.87 -0.16
N LEU A 149 10.13 -4.01 -0.38
CA LEU A 149 11.19 -3.75 0.59
C LEU A 149 10.75 -2.89 1.77
N TRP A 150 9.69 -2.11 1.63
CA TRP A 150 9.20 -1.25 2.69
C TRP A 150 8.80 -2.03 3.96
N LYS A 151 8.35 -3.28 3.83
CA LYS A 151 8.10 -4.18 4.97
C LYS A 151 9.34 -4.40 5.84
N GLN A 152 10.52 -4.36 5.24
CA GLN A 152 11.82 -4.51 5.90
C GLN A 152 12.40 -3.17 6.35
N GLY A 153 11.64 -2.07 6.21
CA GLY A 153 12.10 -0.72 6.55
C GLY A 153 13.07 -0.14 5.53
N ILE A 154 12.97 -0.55 4.27
CA ILE A 154 13.77 0.00 3.18
C ILE A 154 12.84 0.75 2.23
N ILE A 155 13.14 2.03 2.00
CA ILE A 155 12.52 2.86 0.98
C ILE A 155 13.33 2.70 -0.29
N SER A 156 12.66 2.37 -1.40
CA SER A 156 13.28 2.27 -2.72
C SER A 156 12.65 3.26 -3.68
N PHE A 157 13.49 3.97 -4.41
CA PHE A 157 13.10 4.87 -5.50
C PHE A 157 13.74 4.37 -6.80
N HIS A 158 12.99 4.33 -7.87
CA HIS A 158 13.49 3.97 -9.19
C HIS A 158 13.02 4.97 -10.24
N ASN A 159 13.92 5.81 -10.71
CA ASN A 159 13.61 6.91 -11.62
C ASN A 159 12.40 7.74 -11.16
N GLU A 160 12.34 8.02 -9.86
CA GLU A 160 11.21 8.67 -9.22
C GLU A 160 11.44 10.18 -9.10
N SER A 161 10.42 10.98 -9.39
CA SER A 161 10.51 12.44 -9.26
C SER A 161 10.71 12.86 -7.79
N ALA A 162 11.46 13.94 -7.58
CA ALA A 162 11.64 14.48 -6.22
C ALA A 162 10.32 14.81 -5.55
N GLU A 163 9.32 15.27 -6.30
CA GLU A 163 7.99 15.53 -5.78
C GLU A 163 7.36 14.30 -5.15
N ASN A 164 7.39 13.15 -5.86
CA ASN A 164 6.85 11.90 -5.34
C ASN A 164 7.70 11.37 -4.18
N ILE A 165 9.02 11.55 -4.22
CA ILE A 165 9.91 11.19 -3.12
C ILE A 165 9.53 11.97 -1.86
N PHE A 166 9.37 13.30 -1.95
CA PHE A 166 9.00 14.12 -0.80
C PHE A 166 7.65 13.72 -0.21
N ARG A 167 6.64 13.47 -1.03
CA ARG A 167 5.33 12.95 -0.54
C ARG A 167 5.48 11.62 0.20
N LYS A 168 6.32 10.71 -0.28
CA LYS A 168 6.60 9.44 0.41
C LYS A 168 7.33 9.68 1.74
N LEU A 169 8.31 10.59 1.76
CA LEU A 169 9.05 10.93 2.98
C LEU A 169 8.16 11.59 4.02
N GLU A 170 7.25 12.51 3.62
CA GLU A 170 6.24 13.09 4.52
C GLU A 170 5.41 12.00 5.20
N LEU A 171 4.95 11.03 4.42
CA LEU A 171 4.15 9.92 4.94
C LEU A 171 4.96 9.00 5.86
N PHE A 172 6.19 8.64 5.46
CA PHE A 172 7.00 7.64 6.16
C PHE A 172 7.64 8.17 7.44
N TYR A 173 7.86 9.48 7.55
CA TYR A 173 8.48 10.12 8.70
C TYR A 173 7.53 11.00 9.51
N ASP A 174 6.25 11.08 9.07
CA ASP A 174 5.23 11.96 9.68
C ASP A 174 5.74 13.41 9.80
N ILE A 175 6.27 13.93 8.71
CA ILE A 175 6.89 15.26 8.63
C ILE A 175 6.29 16.03 7.45
N LYS A 176 6.28 17.35 7.52
CA LYS A 176 5.86 18.20 6.41
C LYS A 176 7.08 18.70 5.64
N ILE A 177 7.04 18.63 4.30
CA ILE A 177 8.10 19.13 3.43
C ILE A 177 7.58 20.25 2.56
N ILE A 178 8.06 21.47 2.80
CA ILE A 178 7.77 22.64 1.97
C ILE A 178 8.91 22.86 1.00
N ASN A 179 8.66 22.54 -0.27
CA ASN A 179 9.65 22.75 -1.31
C ASN A 179 9.42 24.12 -2.01
N LYS A 180 10.39 25.02 -1.86
CA LYS A 180 10.44 26.33 -2.54
C LYS A 180 11.26 26.28 -3.83
N ASN A 181 12.00 25.19 -4.07
CA ASN A 181 12.83 25.02 -5.26
C ASN A 181 12.08 24.23 -6.34
N LYS A 182 11.41 24.93 -7.26
CA LYS A 182 10.61 24.30 -8.33
C LYS A 182 11.46 23.43 -9.29
N GLN A 183 12.72 23.77 -9.50
CA GLN A 183 13.59 23.02 -10.41
C GLN A 183 13.90 21.62 -9.87
N LEU A 184 13.88 21.46 -8.55
CA LEU A 184 14.12 20.18 -7.90
C LEU A 184 12.98 19.17 -8.15
N LEU A 185 11.75 19.64 -8.30
CA LEU A 185 10.57 18.77 -8.45
C LEU A 185 10.63 17.86 -9.68
N GLU A 186 11.27 18.35 -10.75
CA GLU A 186 11.39 17.63 -12.03
C GLU A 186 12.57 16.64 -12.04
N LYS A 187 13.45 16.69 -11.05
CA LYS A 187 14.58 15.78 -10.94
C LYS A 187 14.12 14.39 -10.55
N HIS A 188 14.76 13.40 -11.14
CA HIS A 188 14.47 11.99 -10.87
C HIS A 188 15.64 11.32 -10.18
N TYR A 189 15.33 10.45 -9.23
CA TYR A 189 16.33 9.77 -8.42
C TYR A 189 16.08 8.26 -8.38
N THR A 190 17.19 7.53 -8.28
CA THR A 190 17.19 6.09 -8.02
C THR A 190 18.06 5.82 -6.81
N GLY A 191 17.53 5.11 -5.83
CA GLY A 191 18.27 4.79 -4.62
C GLY A 191 17.47 3.93 -3.64
N LYS A 192 18.18 3.39 -2.64
CA LYS A 192 17.59 2.62 -1.54
C LYS A 192 18.11 3.15 -0.22
N PHE A 193 17.20 3.37 0.72
CA PHE A 193 17.50 3.96 2.02
C PHE A 193 16.85 3.13 3.13
N LYS A 194 17.57 2.95 4.22
CA LYS A 194 16.97 2.36 5.42
C LYS A 194 16.21 3.44 6.17
N MET A 195 14.94 3.20 6.47
CA MET A 195 14.11 4.17 7.21
C MET A 195 14.73 4.56 8.56
N LYS A 196 15.42 3.62 9.23
CA LYS A 196 16.08 3.86 10.51
C LYS A 196 17.21 4.88 10.45
N ASP A 197 17.77 5.16 9.27
CA ASP A 197 18.88 6.09 9.12
C ASP A 197 18.40 7.56 9.13
N GLY A 198 17.08 7.77 9.14
CA GLY A 198 16.42 9.07 9.28
C GLY A 198 16.33 9.85 7.94
N ILE A 199 15.41 10.81 7.92
CA ILE A 199 15.13 11.63 6.73
C ILE A 199 16.33 12.49 6.32
N GLU A 200 17.08 13.00 7.30
CA GLU A 200 18.25 13.84 7.00
C GLU A 200 19.30 13.13 6.16
N GLN A 201 19.50 11.81 6.39
CA GLN A 201 20.44 11.04 5.60
C GLN A 201 19.98 10.93 4.15
N ILE A 202 18.68 10.79 3.91
CA ILE A 202 18.11 10.78 2.55
C ILE A 202 18.32 12.14 1.89
N LEU A 203 17.98 13.23 2.56
CA LEU A 203 18.16 14.59 2.04
C LEU A 203 19.62 14.91 1.74
N LYS A 204 20.55 14.48 2.59
CA LYS A 204 22.00 14.61 2.32
C LYS A 204 22.40 13.93 1.03
N VAL A 205 21.92 12.71 0.79
CA VAL A 205 22.23 11.98 -0.46
C VAL A 205 21.62 12.67 -1.68
N LEU A 206 20.35 13.11 -1.59
CA LEU A 206 19.70 13.82 -2.68
C LEU A 206 20.44 15.12 -3.04
N ARG A 207 21.03 15.82 -2.08
CA ARG A 207 21.87 17.01 -2.30
C ARG A 207 23.12 16.76 -3.14
N TYR A 208 23.70 15.56 -3.09
CA TYR A 208 24.87 15.26 -3.96
C TYR A 208 24.53 15.26 -5.44
N SER A 209 23.27 15.01 -5.77
CA SER A 209 22.80 14.95 -7.15
C SER A 209 22.19 16.28 -7.63
N CYS A 210 21.80 17.14 -6.71
CA CYS A 210 21.19 18.43 -7.00
C CYS A 210 21.49 19.41 -5.86
N ASP A 211 22.13 20.52 -6.20
CA ASP A 211 22.48 21.53 -5.17
C ASP A 211 21.21 22.24 -4.67
N PHE A 212 20.80 21.95 -3.44
CA PHE A 212 19.75 22.63 -2.72
C PHE A 212 20.11 22.75 -1.24
N GLN A 213 19.52 23.70 -0.56
CA GLN A 213 19.63 23.84 0.88
C GLN A 213 18.30 23.46 1.52
N TYR A 214 18.35 23.01 2.76
CA TYR A 214 17.14 22.77 3.54
C TYR A 214 17.33 23.22 4.98
N HIS A 215 16.26 23.63 5.59
CA HIS A 215 16.15 23.95 7.01
C HIS A 215 15.14 23.02 7.66
N TYR A 216 15.52 22.39 8.77
CA TYR A 216 14.63 21.55 9.55
C TYR A 216 14.14 22.32 10.78
N ASN A 217 12.87 22.68 10.78
CA ASN A 217 12.20 23.24 11.94
C ASN A 217 11.65 22.09 12.80
N ILE A 218 12.34 21.79 13.90
CA ILE A 218 11.99 20.68 14.79
C ILE A 218 10.69 20.97 15.55
N GLU A 219 10.42 22.24 15.90
CA GLU A 219 9.23 22.63 16.67
C GLU A 219 7.94 22.37 15.88
N ASP A 220 7.93 22.67 14.59
CA ASP A 220 6.79 22.49 13.70
C ASP A 220 6.82 21.16 12.95
N ASN A 221 7.87 20.34 13.17
CA ASN A 221 8.11 19.09 12.43
C ASN A 221 8.07 19.28 10.91
N GLU A 222 8.76 20.33 10.43
CA GLU A 222 8.71 20.77 9.05
C GLU A 222 10.11 20.92 8.45
N ILE A 223 10.29 20.49 7.20
CA ILE A 223 11.50 20.72 6.40
C ILE A 223 11.18 21.70 5.28
N ILE A 224 11.95 22.78 5.22
CA ILE A 224 11.86 23.79 4.15
C ILE A 224 13.03 23.59 3.21
N ILE A 225 12.76 23.29 1.95
CA ILE A 225 13.76 23.17 0.87
C ILE A 225 13.81 24.47 0.09
N LEU A 226 15.05 25.00 -0.07
CA LEU A 226 15.35 26.30 -0.66
C LEU A 226 16.06 26.15 -2.03
#